data_f7b4874e0ed517dc06ce1e6118ad3505
#
_entry.id   f7b4874e0ed517dc06ce1e6118ad3505
#
_cell.length_a   1.000
_cell.length_b   1.000
_cell.length_c   1.000
_cell.angle_alpha   90.00
_cell.angle_beta   90.00
_cell.angle_gamma   90.00
#
_symmetry.space_group_name_H-M   'P 1'
#
loop_
_entity.id
_entity.type
_entity.pdbx_description
1 polymer ?
#
loop_
_entity_poly.entity_id
_entity_poly.type
_entity_poly.pdbx_seq_one_letter_code
_entity_poly.pdbx_strand_id
1 'polypeptide(L)'
;EVPSRGLGDVYKRQADKLSVENISKKIEELAGKARDRKLFEKDLTGATFTVSSLGKIGGIGFTPIINPPEVGIISISRSRNDVELQNGEIKEKVILPFGLSYDHRVINGADAGRFSLALKEKLESLS
;
A
#
# COMPACT_ATOMS: atom_id res chain seq x y z
N GLU A 1 10.69 6.53 10.06
CA GLU A 1 9.60 5.89 9.33
C GLU A 1 10.17 4.87 8.36
N VAL A 2 9.72 3.64 8.47
CA VAL A 2 10.15 2.57 7.57
C VAL A 2 9.18 2.52 6.42
N PRO A 3 9.59 2.84 5.19
CA PRO A 3 8.72 2.58 4.06
C PRO A 3 8.46 1.07 4.00
N SER A 4 7.20 0.68 4.06
CA SER A 4 6.82 -0.70 3.85
C SER A 4 7.05 -1.04 2.39
N ARG A 5 8.25 -1.43 2.08
CA ARG A 5 8.53 -2.02 0.80
C ARG A 5 7.76 -3.32 0.70
N GLY A 6 7.18 -3.57 -0.45
CA GLY A 6 6.55 -4.85 -0.73
C GLY A 6 7.46 -5.98 -0.28
N LEU A 7 6.89 -6.98 0.36
CA LEU A 7 7.61 -8.13 0.90
C LEU A 7 8.20 -9.00 -0.21
N GLY A 8 8.64 -8.36 -1.31
CA GLY A 8 9.09 -9.04 -2.49
C GLY A 8 10.46 -9.63 -2.33
N ASP A 9 10.50 -10.92 -2.34
CA ASP A 9 11.69 -11.68 -2.69
C ASP A 9 11.26 -12.70 -3.73
N VAL A 10 12.21 -13.13 -4.55
CA VAL A 10 11.93 -13.96 -5.72
C VAL A 10 11.31 -15.31 -5.36
N TYR A 11 11.46 -15.82 -4.14
CA TYR A 11 10.99 -17.16 -3.80
C TYR A 11 10.04 -17.23 -2.60
N LYS A 12 10.56 -17.03 -1.40
CA LYS A 12 9.86 -17.37 -0.16
C LYS A 12 9.22 -16.19 0.55
N ARG A 13 9.47 -14.98 0.06
CA ARG A 13 9.04 -13.75 0.73
C ARG A 13 8.12 -12.89 -0.12
N GLN A 14 7.59 -13.45 -1.20
CA GLN A 14 6.60 -12.75 -2.03
C GLN A 14 5.29 -12.62 -1.26
N ALA A 15 4.76 -11.40 -1.19
CA ALA A 15 3.53 -11.10 -0.47
C ALA A 15 2.33 -11.89 -1.01
N ASP A 16 2.29 -12.16 -2.31
CA ASP A 16 1.21 -12.89 -2.95
C ASP A 16 1.13 -14.36 -2.51
N LYS A 17 2.18 -14.89 -1.91
CA LYS A 17 2.21 -16.26 -1.37
C LYS A 17 1.82 -16.34 0.10
N LEU A 18 1.61 -15.21 0.74
CA LEU A 18 1.30 -15.15 2.17
C LEU A 18 -0.18 -14.82 2.39
N SER A 19 -0.74 -15.35 3.48
CA SER A 19 -2.03 -14.90 3.97
C SER A 19 -1.94 -13.48 4.53
N VAL A 20 -3.08 -12.81 4.65
CA VAL A 20 -3.14 -11.46 5.25
C VAL A 20 -2.54 -11.46 6.65
N GLU A 21 -2.84 -12.49 7.46
CA GLU A 21 -2.28 -12.63 8.81
C GLU A 21 -0.76 -12.74 8.78
N ASN A 22 -0.22 -13.57 7.90
CA ASN A 22 1.23 -13.74 7.78
C ASN A 22 1.93 -12.50 7.22
N ILE A 23 1.29 -11.76 6.32
CA ILE A 23 1.79 -10.46 5.86
C ILE A 23 1.89 -9.49 7.03
N SER A 24 0.86 -9.41 7.86
CA SER A 24 0.85 -8.53 9.04
C SER A 24 1.98 -8.88 10.01
N LYS A 25 2.18 -10.16 10.30
CA LYS A 25 3.26 -10.62 11.16
C LYS A 25 4.64 -10.28 10.57
N LYS A 26 4.80 -10.44 9.27
CA LYS A 26 6.05 -10.13 8.58
C LYS A 26 6.36 -8.64 8.60
N ILE A 27 5.35 -7.79 8.44
CA ILE A 27 5.51 -6.34 8.55
C ILE A 27 5.98 -5.96 9.96
N GLU A 28 5.37 -6.51 11.00
CA GLU A 28 5.77 -6.26 12.38
C GLU A 28 7.21 -6.71 12.65
N GLU A 29 7.58 -7.88 12.17
CA GLU A 29 8.94 -8.41 12.29
C GLU A 29 9.96 -7.48 11.64
N LEU A 30 9.72 -7.09 10.39
CA LEU A 30 10.62 -6.20 9.65
C LEU A 30 10.67 -4.79 10.25
N ALA A 31 9.55 -4.28 10.72
CA ALA A 31 9.51 -2.98 11.41
C ALA A 31 10.32 -3.02 12.71
N GLY A 32 10.24 -4.11 13.45
CA GLY A 32 11.06 -4.32 14.65
C GLY A 32 12.54 -4.34 14.34
N LYS A 33 12.94 -5.10 13.32
CA LYS A 33 14.34 -5.13 12.86
C LYS A 33 14.83 -3.76 12.39
N ALA A 34 13.98 -3.00 11.72
CA ALA A 34 14.33 -1.65 11.28
C ALA A 34 14.58 -0.71 12.47
N ARG A 35 13.73 -0.74 13.48
CA ARG A 35 13.91 0.06 14.71
C ARG A 35 15.22 -0.30 15.43
N ASP A 36 15.56 -1.59 15.45
CA ASP A 36 16.77 -2.10 16.10
C ASP A 36 18.01 -2.02 15.20
N ARG A 37 17.88 -1.50 14.00
CA ARG A 37 18.93 -1.42 12.97
C ARG A 37 19.56 -2.78 12.64
N LYS A 38 18.72 -3.81 12.58
CA LYS A 38 19.11 -5.20 12.30
C LYS A 38 18.67 -5.71 10.93
N LEU A 39 18.25 -4.80 10.04
CA LEU A 39 17.92 -5.18 8.67
C LEU A 39 19.18 -5.52 7.87
N PHE A 40 19.10 -6.62 7.13
CA PHE A 40 20.12 -6.98 6.15
C PHE A 40 19.78 -6.35 4.79
N GLU A 41 20.78 -6.26 3.93
CA GLU A 41 20.59 -5.77 2.57
C GLU A 41 19.49 -6.54 1.82
N LYS A 42 19.41 -7.86 2.00
CA LYS A 42 18.36 -8.70 1.43
C LYS A 42 16.94 -8.30 1.87
N ASP A 43 16.80 -7.66 3.03
CA ASP A 43 15.52 -7.18 3.52
C ASP A 43 15.10 -5.85 2.87
N LEU A 44 16.06 -5.15 2.27
CA LEU A 44 15.88 -3.82 1.69
C LEU A 44 15.79 -3.84 0.16
N THR A 45 16.06 -4.98 -0.47
CA THR A 45 16.15 -5.11 -1.92
C THR A 45 15.23 -6.20 -2.45
N GLY A 46 15.04 -6.22 -3.76
CA GLY A 46 14.28 -7.26 -4.45
C GLY A 46 12.78 -7.01 -4.53
N ALA A 47 12.27 -5.94 -3.95
CA ALA A 47 10.86 -5.59 -4.08
C ALA A 47 10.55 -5.05 -5.49
N THR A 48 9.36 -5.36 -5.97
CA THR A 48 8.88 -4.89 -7.28
C THR A 48 7.88 -3.75 -7.16
N PHE A 49 7.35 -3.54 -5.97
CA PHE A 49 6.33 -2.53 -5.70
C PHE A 49 6.42 -2.07 -4.25
N THR A 50 6.10 -0.81 -4.00
CA THR A 50 6.15 -0.23 -2.65
C THR A 50 4.77 0.23 -2.21
N VAL A 51 4.46 -0.03 -0.95
CA VAL A 51 3.30 0.57 -0.26
C VAL A 51 3.85 1.52 0.80
N SER A 52 3.45 2.78 0.75
CA SER A 52 3.87 3.79 1.71
C SER A 52 2.69 4.27 2.54
N SER A 53 2.87 4.32 3.85
CA SER A 53 1.82 4.79 4.77
C SER A 53 2.43 5.74 5.78
N LEU A 54 1.83 6.90 5.96
CA LEU A 54 2.21 7.85 7.00
C LEU A 54 1.47 7.59 8.32
N GLY A 55 0.60 6.59 8.35
CA GLY A 55 -0.14 6.23 9.55
C GLY A 55 -0.92 7.40 10.13
N LYS A 56 -0.77 7.61 11.44
CA LYS A 56 -1.50 8.66 12.16
C LYS A 56 -1.06 10.08 11.81
N ILE A 57 0.11 10.24 11.22
CA ILE A 57 0.68 11.55 10.87
C ILE A 57 0.16 12.02 9.52
N GLY A 58 -0.23 11.10 8.66
CA GLY A 58 -0.73 11.40 7.32
C GLY A 58 -2.02 12.20 7.36
N GLY A 59 -2.11 13.19 6.47
CA GLY A 59 -3.31 13.97 6.25
C GLY A 59 -4.34 13.24 5.39
N ILE A 60 -5.01 13.98 4.54
CA ILE A 60 -6.05 13.44 3.64
C ILE A 60 -5.44 12.60 2.52
N GLY A 61 -4.21 12.91 2.13
CA GLY A 61 -3.49 12.20 1.10
C GLY A 61 -2.08 12.76 0.93
N PHE A 62 -1.24 12.03 0.23
CA PHE A 62 0.09 12.48 -0.12
C PHE A 62 0.56 11.81 -1.42
N THR A 63 1.54 12.39 -2.07
CA THR A 63 2.12 11.86 -3.30
C THR A 63 3.46 11.21 -2.96
N PRO A 64 3.57 9.88 -3.06
CA PRO A 64 4.82 9.18 -2.80
C PRO A 64 5.80 9.30 -3.97
N ILE A 65 7.07 9.11 -3.68
CA ILE A 65 8.13 9.09 -4.68
C ILE A 65 8.48 7.64 -5.01
N ILE A 66 8.54 7.33 -6.30
CA ILE A 66 8.86 5.98 -6.76
C ILE A 66 10.31 5.64 -6.44
N ASN A 67 10.54 4.41 -5.97
CA ASN A 67 11.88 3.90 -5.68
C ASN A 67 12.44 3.16 -6.90
N PRO A 68 13.37 3.72 -7.65
CA PRO A 68 13.96 2.99 -8.78
C PRO A 68 14.59 1.66 -8.31
N PRO A 69 14.54 0.58 -9.07
CA PRO A 69 13.98 0.44 -10.43
C PRO A 69 12.47 0.12 -10.46
N GLU A 70 11.77 0.23 -9.35
CA GLU A 70 10.33 0.04 -9.32
C GLU A 70 9.62 1.09 -10.18
N VAL A 71 8.44 0.77 -10.67
CA VAL A 71 7.67 1.64 -11.56
C VAL A 71 6.36 2.12 -10.96
N GLY A 72 6.08 1.72 -9.74
CA GLY A 72 4.86 2.13 -9.04
C GLY A 72 5.00 2.10 -7.54
N ILE A 73 4.23 2.96 -6.88
CA ILE A 73 4.14 3.03 -5.43
C ILE A 73 2.73 3.48 -5.06
N ILE A 74 2.16 2.85 -4.04
CA ILE A 74 0.88 3.27 -3.46
C ILE A 74 1.12 4.03 -2.17
N SER A 75 0.44 5.16 -2.02
CA SER A 75 0.31 5.85 -0.75
C SER A 75 -1.02 5.48 -0.09
N ILE A 76 -0.98 5.18 1.18
CA ILE A 76 -2.16 4.93 1.99
C ILE A 76 -2.22 5.99 3.08
N SER A 77 -3.33 6.72 3.13
CA SER A 77 -3.56 7.75 4.13
C SER A 77 -4.49 7.22 5.22
N ARG A 78 -4.63 8.01 6.27
CA ARG A 78 -5.47 7.64 7.41
C ARG A 78 -6.92 7.44 6.96
N SER A 79 -7.52 6.35 7.39
CA SER A 79 -8.95 6.14 7.20
C SER A 79 -9.76 7.18 7.98
N ARG A 80 -10.91 7.53 7.45
CA ARG A 80 -11.84 8.45 8.11
C ARG A 80 -13.27 7.99 7.94
N ASN A 81 -14.11 8.42 8.85
CA ASN A 81 -15.54 8.21 8.73
C ASN A 81 -16.13 9.35 7.88
N ASP A 82 -17.03 9.01 7.01
CA ASP A 82 -17.74 9.93 6.16
C ASP A 82 -19.21 9.53 6.09
N VAL A 83 -20.05 10.41 5.57
CA VAL A 83 -21.48 10.14 5.42
C VAL A 83 -21.85 10.20 3.95
N GLU A 84 -22.80 9.37 3.56
CA GLU A 84 -23.30 9.27 2.21
C GLU A 84 -24.83 9.18 2.23
N LEU A 85 -25.46 9.88 1.31
CA LEU A 85 -26.89 9.76 1.10
C LEU A 85 -27.15 8.59 0.14
N GLN A 86 -27.84 7.56 0.65
CA GLN A 86 -28.22 6.39 -0.13
C GLN A 86 -29.71 6.15 -0.01
N ASN A 87 -30.44 6.20 -1.12
CA ASN A 87 -31.88 5.95 -1.17
C ASN A 87 -32.68 6.83 -0.17
N GLY A 88 -32.26 8.10 -0.02
CA GLY A 88 -32.89 9.04 0.89
C GLY A 88 -32.45 8.90 2.36
N GLU A 89 -31.57 7.97 2.68
CA GLU A 89 -31.05 7.75 4.02
C GLU A 89 -29.57 8.15 4.12
N ILE A 90 -29.19 8.71 5.27
CA ILE A 90 -27.80 9.02 5.59
C ILE A 90 -27.15 7.77 6.15
N LYS A 91 -26.09 7.31 5.51
CA LYS A 91 -25.29 6.16 5.97
C LYS A 91 -23.85 6.57 6.21
N GLU A 92 -23.30 6.06 7.31
CA GLU A 92 -21.87 6.20 7.57
C GLU A 92 -21.07 5.18 6.76
N LYS A 93 -19.89 5.60 6.33
CA LYS A 93 -18.94 4.73 5.66
C LYS A 93 -17.51 5.07 6.09
N VAL A 94 -16.64 4.10 6.02
CA VAL A 94 -15.20 4.28 6.27
C VAL A 94 -14.51 4.46 4.92
N ILE A 95 -13.77 5.56 4.79
CA ILE A 95 -13.00 5.85 3.60
C ILE A 95 -11.52 5.65 3.90
N LEU A 96 -10.86 4.86 3.07
CA LEU A 96 -9.42 4.70 3.06
C LEU A 96 -8.86 5.37 1.79
N PRO A 97 -8.32 6.58 1.90
CA PRO A 97 -7.72 7.23 0.74
C PRO A 97 -6.43 6.52 0.33
N PHE A 98 -6.26 6.29 -0.94
CA PHE A 98 -5.00 5.84 -1.48
C PHE A 98 -4.67 6.59 -2.77
N GLY A 99 -3.38 6.69 -3.05
CA GLY A 99 -2.89 7.28 -4.29
C GLY A 99 -1.88 6.36 -4.95
N LEU A 100 -1.80 6.43 -6.27
CA LEU A 100 -0.83 5.68 -7.05
C LEU A 100 0.09 6.65 -7.77
N SER A 101 1.39 6.55 -7.52
CA SER A 101 2.40 7.16 -8.37
C SER A 101 3.00 6.08 -9.28
N TYR A 102 3.17 6.38 -10.54
CA TYR A 102 3.69 5.40 -11.49
C TYR A 102 4.57 6.07 -12.55
N ASP A 103 5.48 5.28 -13.08
CA ASP A 103 6.37 5.72 -14.15
C ASP A 103 5.62 5.68 -15.48
N HIS A 104 5.21 6.83 -15.96
CA HIS A 104 4.40 6.94 -17.18
C HIS A 104 5.18 6.57 -18.45
N ARG A 105 6.48 6.38 -18.36
CA ARG A 105 7.28 5.85 -19.47
C ARG A 105 7.05 4.35 -19.67
N VAL A 106 6.61 3.65 -18.63
CA VAL A 106 6.42 2.19 -18.59
C VAL A 106 4.93 1.83 -18.51
N ILE A 107 4.16 2.60 -17.77
CA ILE A 107 2.74 2.34 -17.48
C ILE A 107 1.90 3.45 -18.12
N ASN A 108 0.91 3.08 -18.92
CA ASN A 108 -0.02 4.06 -19.46
C ASN A 108 -1.15 4.37 -18.47
N GLY A 109 -1.85 5.49 -18.70
CA GLY A 109 -2.92 5.93 -17.81
C GLY A 109 -4.10 4.97 -17.72
N ALA A 110 -4.41 4.25 -18.78
CA ALA A 110 -5.49 3.27 -18.78
C ALA A 110 -5.15 2.07 -17.87
N ASP A 111 -3.92 1.58 -17.90
CA ASP A 111 -3.46 0.51 -17.01
C ASP A 111 -3.43 0.95 -15.55
N ALA A 112 -2.96 2.17 -15.29
CA ALA A 112 -2.98 2.75 -13.95
C ALA A 112 -4.40 2.88 -13.42
N GLY A 113 -5.33 3.32 -14.26
CA GLY A 113 -6.76 3.42 -13.93
C GLY A 113 -7.39 2.06 -13.62
N ARG A 114 -7.10 1.06 -14.44
CA ARG A 114 -7.59 -0.31 -14.21
C ARG A 114 -7.04 -0.90 -12.92
N PHE A 115 -5.78 -0.67 -12.63
CA PHE A 115 -5.17 -1.10 -11.38
C PHE A 115 -5.85 -0.45 -10.16
N SER A 116 -6.03 0.86 -10.21
CA SER A 116 -6.68 1.60 -9.11
C SER A 116 -8.13 1.15 -8.90
N LEU A 117 -8.87 0.91 -9.96
CA LEU A 117 -10.24 0.39 -9.89
C LEU A 117 -10.27 -1.03 -9.29
N ALA A 118 -9.38 -1.90 -9.74
CA ALA A 118 -9.28 -3.25 -9.21
C ALA A 118 -8.96 -3.26 -7.71
N LEU A 119 -8.05 -2.40 -7.27
CA LEU A 119 -7.72 -2.26 -5.86
C LEU A 119 -8.92 -1.76 -5.05
N LYS A 120 -9.61 -0.75 -5.55
CA LYS A 120 -10.83 -0.21 -4.92
C LYS A 120 -11.88 -1.31 -4.74
N GLU A 121 -12.18 -2.03 -5.80
CA GLU A 121 -13.18 -3.11 -5.78
C GLU A 121 -12.78 -4.22 -4.80
N LYS A 122 -11.51 -4.58 -4.77
CA LYS A 122 -11.01 -5.60 -3.85
C LYS A 122 -11.14 -5.17 -2.39
N LEU A 123 -10.79 -3.94 -2.08
CA LEU A 123 -10.92 -3.40 -0.72
C LEU A 123 -12.39 -3.32 -0.30
N GLU A 124 -13.26 -2.86 -1.17
CA GLU A 124 -14.70 -2.78 -0.88
C GLU A 124 -15.32 -4.18 -0.67
N SER A 125 -14.81 -5.21 -1.32
CA SER A 125 -15.28 -6.59 -1.14
C SER A 125 -14.91 -7.20 0.21
N LEU A 126 -14.01 -6.58 0.96
CA LEU A 126 -13.58 -7.07 2.28
C LEU A 126 -14.47 -6.54 3.41
N SER A 127 -15.35 -5.62 3.13
CA SER A 127 -16.25 -5.03 4.12
C SER A 127 -17.60 -5.73 4.19
#